data_5f4699d38b1ce08b868e2293b025d22f
#
_entry.id   5f4699d38b1ce08b868e2293b025d22f
#
_cell.length_a   1.000
_cell.length_b   1.000
_cell.length_c   1.000
_cell.angle_alpha   90.00
_cell.angle_beta   90.00
_cell.angle_gamma   90.00
#
_symmetry.space_group_name_H-M   'P 1'
#
loop_
_entity.id
_entity.type
_entity.pdbx_description
1 polymer ?
#
loop_
_entity_poly.entity_id
_entity_poly.type
_entity_poly.pdbx_seq_one_letter_code
_entity_poly.pdbx_strand_id
1 'polypeptide(L)'
;MRLADNDLSPSQWTAIKAAWGGCAYCGRTDSVLQRDCIQPLSVGGRYTELNIVPACRSCNASKCNTEVTSWMRRKGLDEELFLRRLLTIRESSVVAASDPTADPLQ
;
A
#
# COMPACT_ATOMS: atom_id res chain seq x y z
N MET A 1 -6.53 -17.87 12.36
CA MET A 1 -5.83 -17.57 12.44
C MET A 1 -5.33 -16.55 12.46
N ARG A 2 -4.99 -15.94 12.84
CA ARG A 2 -4.45 -15.00 12.71
C ARG A 2 -3.18 -15.01 12.75
N LEU A 3 -2.69 -14.59 12.16
CA LEU A 3 -1.31 -14.62 12.15
C LEU A 3 -0.79 -13.27 12.36
N ALA A 4 0.23 -13.14 13.17
CA ALA A 4 0.77 -11.84 13.50
C ALA A 4 1.31 -11.12 12.27
N ASP A 5 1.95 -11.84 11.36
CA ASP A 5 2.53 -11.20 10.20
C ASP A 5 1.50 -10.91 9.10
N ASN A 6 0.25 -11.20 9.36
CA ASN A 6 -0.83 -10.82 8.46
C ASN A 6 -1.78 -9.84 9.13
N ASP A 7 -1.28 -9.13 10.13
CA ASP A 7 -2.12 -8.29 10.94
C ASP A 7 -1.75 -6.84 10.74
N LEU A 8 -2.72 -6.01 10.42
CA LEU A 8 -2.50 -4.59 10.25
C LEU A 8 -3.32 -3.86 11.28
N SER A 9 -2.66 -3.11 12.16
CA SER A 9 -3.37 -2.40 13.22
C SER A 9 -4.12 -1.20 12.66
N PRO A 10 -5.15 -0.73 13.39
CA PRO A 10 -5.85 0.49 12.97
C PRO A 10 -4.95 1.71 12.84
N SER A 11 -3.95 1.84 13.71
CA SER A 11 -3.04 2.98 13.61
C SER A 11 -2.14 2.87 12.39
N GLN A 12 -1.72 1.67 12.04
CA GLN A 12 -0.94 1.47 10.81
C GLN A 12 -1.78 1.82 9.59
N TRP A 13 -3.05 1.42 9.58
CA TRP A 13 -3.93 1.75 8.46
C TRP A 13 -4.13 3.25 8.33
N THR A 14 -4.32 3.95 9.47
CA THR A 14 -4.46 5.39 9.45
C THR A 14 -3.21 6.06 8.87
N ALA A 15 -2.03 5.58 9.26
CA ALA A 15 -0.77 6.12 8.76
C ALA A 15 -0.62 5.87 7.26
N ILE A 16 -1.00 4.70 6.79
CA ILE A 16 -0.94 4.37 5.37
C ILE A 16 -1.85 5.29 4.56
N LYS A 17 -3.08 5.50 5.03
CA LYS A 17 -3.99 6.40 4.35
C LYS A 17 -3.43 7.82 4.28
N ALA A 18 -2.83 8.27 5.37
CA ALA A 18 -2.24 9.61 5.40
C ALA A 18 -1.07 9.73 4.44
N ALA A 19 -0.24 8.69 4.35
CA ALA A 19 0.93 8.72 3.48
C ALA A 19 0.54 8.81 2.02
N TRP A 20 -0.52 8.11 1.60
CA TRP A 20 -0.95 8.13 0.22
C TRP A 20 -1.85 9.31 -0.12
N GLY A 21 -2.64 9.79 0.83
CA GLY A 21 -3.50 10.93 0.64
C GLY A 21 -4.72 10.68 -0.22
N GLY A 22 -5.02 9.44 -0.52
CA GLY A 22 -6.15 9.07 -1.37
C GLY A 22 -5.92 7.69 -1.94
N CYS A 23 -6.66 7.33 -2.97
CA CYS A 23 -6.48 6.05 -3.63
C CYS A 23 -5.07 5.97 -4.22
N ALA A 24 -4.35 4.90 -3.88
CA ALA A 24 -2.97 4.73 -4.33
C ALA A 24 -2.89 4.60 -5.85
N TYR A 25 -3.95 4.11 -6.48
CA TYR A 25 -3.93 3.82 -7.91
C TYR A 25 -4.44 4.97 -8.78
N CYS A 26 -5.60 5.53 -8.45
CA CYS A 26 -6.18 6.58 -9.29
C CYS A 26 -6.09 7.97 -8.67
N GLY A 27 -5.70 8.06 -7.41
CA GLY A 27 -5.52 9.35 -6.76
C GLY A 27 -6.77 10.01 -6.22
N ARG A 28 -7.93 9.39 -6.39
CA ARG A 28 -9.17 10.01 -5.95
C ARG A 28 -9.20 10.15 -4.43
N THR A 29 -9.73 11.29 -3.96
CA THR A 29 -9.75 11.59 -2.54
C THR A 29 -11.15 11.64 -1.96
N ASP A 30 -12.17 11.45 -2.81
CA ASP A 30 -13.56 11.67 -2.40
C ASP A 30 -14.31 10.38 -2.14
N SER A 31 -13.64 9.29 -1.88
CA SER A 31 -14.33 8.04 -1.59
C SER A 31 -13.73 7.37 -0.35
N VAL A 32 -14.52 6.49 0.24
CA VAL A 32 -14.03 5.66 1.33
C VAL A 32 -12.95 4.74 0.78
N LEU A 33 -11.83 4.68 1.49
CA LEU A 33 -10.69 3.89 1.03
C LEU A 33 -10.72 2.53 1.69
N GLN A 34 -10.36 1.53 0.91
CA GLN A 34 -10.33 0.14 1.35
C GLN A 34 -8.88 -0.34 1.37
N ARG A 35 -8.62 -1.33 2.21
CA ARG A 35 -7.29 -1.94 2.30
C ARG A 35 -7.14 -2.90 1.12
N ASP A 36 -6.09 -2.70 0.33
CA ASP A 36 -5.83 -3.54 -0.81
C ASP A 36 -4.41 -4.08 -0.73
N CYS A 37 -4.24 -5.37 -0.98
CA CYS A 37 -2.92 -5.99 -1.01
C CYS A 37 -2.33 -5.80 -2.40
N ILE A 38 -1.15 -5.20 -2.48
CA ILE A 38 -0.46 -5.02 -3.76
C ILE A 38 -0.21 -6.39 -4.37
N GLN A 39 0.39 -7.29 -3.59
CA GLN A 39 0.53 -8.68 -3.98
C GLN A 39 -0.57 -9.47 -3.29
N PRO A 40 -1.47 -10.11 -4.04
CA PRO A 40 -2.59 -10.80 -3.43
C PRO A 40 -2.16 -11.88 -2.45
N LEU A 41 -2.98 -12.10 -1.43
CA LEU A 41 -2.71 -13.15 -0.45
C LEU A 41 -2.63 -14.51 -1.10
N SER A 42 -3.42 -14.72 -2.15
CA SER A 42 -3.46 -16.01 -2.85
C SER A 42 -2.14 -16.38 -3.51
N VAL A 43 -1.25 -15.41 -3.73
CA VAL A 43 0.04 -15.68 -4.36
C VAL A 43 1.20 -15.26 -3.45
N GLY A 44 0.99 -15.35 -2.14
CA GLY A 44 2.07 -15.15 -1.20
C GLY A 44 2.18 -13.77 -0.60
N GLY A 45 1.26 -12.87 -0.92
CA GLY A 45 1.26 -11.55 -0.30
C GLY A 45 0.89 -11.66 1.18
N ARG A 46 1.31 -10.68 1.97
CA ARG A 46 1.01 -10.64 3.38
C ARG A 46 0.18 -9.42 3.71
N TYR A 47 -0.65 -9.55 4.75
CA TYR A 47 -1.51 -8.45 5.15
C TYR A 47 -0.75 -7.55 6.12
N THR A 48 0.30 -6.92 5.64
CA THR A 48 1.19 -6.09 6.44
C THR A 48 1.31 -4.70 5.83
N GLU A 49 1.89 -3.78 6.60
CA GLU A 49 2.00 -2.39 6.15
C GLU A 49 2.83 -2.25 4.88
N LEU A 50 3.71 -3.21 4.58
CA LEU A 50 4.52 -3.12 3.37
C LEU A 50 3.77 -3.56 2.11
N ASN A 51 2.62 -4.20 2.28
CA ASN A 51 1.86 -4.73 1.15
C ASN A 51 0.45 -4.14 1.05
N ILE A 52 0.06 -3.28 1.98
CA ILE A 52 -1.29 -2.72 2.00
C ILE A 52 -1.24 -1.28 1.51
N VAL A 53 -2.15 -0.94 0.61
CA VAL A 53 -2.32 0.44 0.17
C VAL A 53 -3.80 0.79 0.21
N PRO A 54 -4.14 2.09 0.29
CA PRO A 54 -5.54 2.49 0.23
C PRO A 54 -6.01 2.46 -1.22
N ALA A 55 -7.17 1.90 -1.44
CA ALA A 55 -7.75 1.84 -2.77
C ALA A 55 -9.22 2.24 -2.69
N CYS A 56 -9.66 3.02 -3.66
CA CYS A 56 -11.08 3.33 -3.74
C CYS A 56 -11.82 2.06 -4.13
N ARG A 57 -13.13 2.04 -3.87
CA ARG A 57 -13.94 0.86 -4.12
C ARG A 57 -13.83 0.39 -5.56
N SER A 58 -13.85 1.33 -6.49
CA SER A 58 -13.80 1.02 -7.91
C SER A 58 -12.49 0.35 -8.30
N CYS A 59 -11.36 0.91 -7.86
CA CYS A 59 -10.06 0.33 -8.18
C CYS A 59 -9.90 -1.03 -7.50
N ASN A 60 -10.32 -1.14 -6.25
CA ASN A 60 -10.19 -2.40 -5.53
C ASN A 60 -10.98 -3.51 -6.22
N ALA A 61 -12.22 -3.22 -6.60
CA ALA A 61 -13.06 -4.20 -7.27
C ALA A 61 -12.50 -4.58 -8.64
N SER A 62 -11.99 -3.59 -9.38
CA SER A 62 -11.45 -3.82 -10.72
C SER A 62 -10.16 -4.62 -10.68
N LYS A 63 -9.27 -4.28 -9.75
CA LYS A 63 -7.98 -4.95 -9.65
C LYS A 63 -8.13 -6.40 -9.18
N CYS A 64 -8.94 -6.60 -8.17
CA CYS A 64 -9.17 -7.94 -7.62
C CYS A 64 -7.84 -8.61 -7.31
N ASN A 65 -7.59 -9.81 -7.85
CA ASN A 65 -6.35 -10.53 -7.64
C ASN A 65 -5.39 -10.42 -8.82
N THR A 66 -5.59 -9.42 -9.67
CA THR A 66 -4.73 -9.22 -10.83
C THR A 66 -3.38 -8.64 -10.39
N GLU A 67 -2.33 -8.96 -11.12
CA GLU A 67 -1.03 -8.38 -10.87
C GLU A 67 -1.11 -6.87 -11.10
N VAL A 68 -0.57 -6.09 -10.15
CA VAL A 68 -0.87 -4.66 -10.06
C VAL A 68 -0.41 -3.87 -11.28
N THR A 69 0.82 -4.08 -11.76
CA THR A 69 1.31 -3.25 -12.85
C THR A 69 0.62 -3.58 -14.17
N SER A 70 0.33 -4.85 -14.42
CA SER A 70 -0.41 -5.23 -15.62
C SER A 70 -1.80 -4.64 -15.61
N TRP A 71 -2.46 -4.68 -14.44
CA TRP A 71 -3.79 -4.10 -14.31
C TRP A 71 -3.75 -2.59 -14.53
N MET A 72 -2.77 -1.89 -13.93
CA MET A 72 -2.68 -0.45 -14.10
C MET A 72 -2.47 -0.05 -15.55
N ARG A 73 -1.65 -0.80 -16.27
CA ARG A 73 -1.43 -0.52 -17.70
C ARG A 73 -2.72 -0.68 -18.50
N ARG A 74 -3.46 -1.75 -18.22
CA ARG A 74 -4.73 -1.95 -18.94
C ARG A 74 -5.73 -0.85 -18.64
N LYS A 75 -5.71 -0.31 -17.43
CA LYS A 75 -6.64 0.74 -17.04
C LYS A 75 -6.16 2.13 -17.44
N GLY A 76 -4.96 2.24 -17.99
CA GLY A 76 -4.43 3.56 -18.34
C GLY A 76 -4.03 4.39 -17.14
N LEU A 77 -3.74 3.75 -16.02
CA LEU A 77 -3.30 4.44 -14.81
C LEU A 77 -1.80 4.67 -14.84
N ASP A 78 -1.33 5.62 -14.03
CA ASP A 78 0.08 6.00 -14.01
C ASP A 78 0.86 5.05 -13.10
N GLU A 79 1.30 3.93 -13.66
CA GLU A 79 2.02 2.94 -12.86
C GLU A 79 3.39 3.44 -12.40
N GLU A 80 4.03 4.27 -13.20
CA GLU A 80 5.33 4.79 -12.83
C GLU A 80 5.22 5.67 -11.60
N LEU A 81 4.23 6.54 -11.54
CA LEU A 81 4.00 7.37 -10.38
C LEU A 81 3.68 6.53 -9.16
N PHE A 82 2.83 5.51 -9.34
CA PHE A 82 2.49 4.60 -8.25
C PHE A 82 3.72 3.93 -7.67
N LEU A 83 4.57 3.38 -8.55
CA LEU A 83 5.76 2.67 -8.08
C LEU A 83 6.75 3.61 -7.40
N ARG A 84 6.89 4.82 -7.91
CA ARG A 84 7.77 5.81 -7.32
C ARG A 84 7.29 6.21 -5.93
N ARG A 85 5.99 6.43 -5.78
CA ARG A 85 5.41 6.78 -4.49
C ARG A 85 5.52 5.61 -3.51
N LEU A 86 5.26 4.40 -4.00
CA LEU A 86 5.37 3.21 -3.16
C LEU A 86 6.77 3.07 -2.60
N LEU A 87 7.78 3.25 -3.44
CA LEU A 87 9.16 3.15 -3.01
C LEU A 87 9.49 4.21 -1.97
N THR A 88 9.07 5.45 -2.21
CA THR A 88 9.31 6.53 -1.27
C THR A 88 8.66 6.25 0.09
N ILE A 89 7.43 5.76 0.08
CA ILE A 89 6.71 5.47 1.31
C ILE A 89 7.36 4.31 2.06
N ARG A 90 7.77 3.27 1.34
CA ARG A 90 8.45 2.14 1.96
C ARG A 90 9.79 2.54 2.56
N GLU A 91 10.53 3.40 1.89
CA GLU A 91 11.80 3.88 2.41
C GLU A 91 11.60 4.68 3.70
N SER A 92 10.58 5.51 3.74
CA SER A 92 10.25 6.25 4.95
C SER A 92 9.90 5.32 6.10
N SER A 93 9.09 4.31 5.83
CA SER A 93 8.70 3.35 6.86
C SER A 93 9.90 2.58 7.39
N VAL A 94 10.79 2.17 6.51
CA VAL A 94 11.97 1.43 6.94
C VAL A 94 12.88 2.32 7.78
N VAL A 95 13.07 3.56 7.37
CA VAL A 95 13.89 4.49 8.14
C VAL A 95 13.28 4.71 9.52
N ALA A 96 11.98 4.95 9.57
CA ALA A 96 11.30 5.16 10.84
C ALA A 96 11.41 3.95 11.74
N ALA A 97 11.30 2.75 11.15
CA ALA A 97 11.34 1.53 11.94
C ALA A 97 12.74 1.25 12.45
N SER A 98 13.76 1.56 11.67
CA SER A 98 15.11 1.24 12.09
C SER A 98 15.71 2.31 12.97
N ASP A 99 15.07 3.47 13.09
CA ASP A 99 15.60 4.46 13.74
C ASP A 99 15.82 4.29 15.04
N PRO A 100 15.62 4.22 15.68
CA PRO A 100 15.97 4.59 16.72
C PRO A 100 17.27 4.73 16.78
N THR A 101 17.67 4.28 16.58
CA THR A 101 18.79 4.31 16.79
C THR A 101 19.48 4.92 16.04
N ALA A 102 19.38 4.99 15.58
CA ALA A 102 19.97 5.48 14.84
C ALA A 102 20.30 6.28 14.44
N ASP A 103 20.35 6.39 14.61
CA ASP A 103 20.80 6.95 14.22
C ASP A 103 21.49 7.12 13.91
N PRO A 104 21.87 7.22 13.59
CA PRO A 104 22.62 7.29 13.15
C PRO A 104 23.42 7.74 12.79
N LEU A 105 23.57 7.76 12.77
CA LEU A 105 24.31 8.01 12.55
C LEU A 105 24.80 8.08 12.86
N GLN A 106 24.44 7.78 13.07
CA GLN A 106 24.61 7.69 13.34
C GLN A 106 25.04 7.55 13.31
#